data_cda70181239641eb44e7927fbf0c9577
#
_entry.id   cda70181239641eb44e7927fbf0c9577
#
_cell.length_a   1.000
_cell.length_b   1.000
_cell.length_c   1.000
_cell.angle_alpha   90.00
_cell.angle_beta   90.00
_cell.angle_gamma   90.00
#
_symmetry.space_group_name_H-M   'P 1'
#
loop_
_entity.id
_entity.type
_entity.pdbx_description
1 polymer ?
#
loop_
_entity_poly.entity_id
_entity_poly.type
_entity_poly.pdbx_seq_one_letter_code
_entity_poly.pdbx_strand_id
1 'polypeptide(L)'
;MGSDSVEPYFAWPDRGVIVLCRTSNAGGSDLQFLDVGGQPLYQHVARLVAEQWNRNGQCALVVGATYPEELAQVRAIVGDMPLLVPGIGAQGGDVEATVRAGRTAGGAGMMISSSRAILYAAPGEGEDFAAAARRVARETRDEINRYRR
;
A
#
# COMPACT_ATOMS: atom_id res chain seq x y z
N MET A 1 -12.84 17.29 0.03
CA MET A 1 -12.34 16.00 -0.50
C MET A 1 -13.45 15.34 -1.29
N GLY A 2 -13.31 15.21 -2.61
CA GLY A 2 -14.34 14.69 -3.50
C GLY A 2 -13.75 14.44 -4.88
N SER A 3 -14.58 14.04 -5.86
CA SER A 3 -14.15 13.80 -7.25
C SER A 3 -13.50 15.02 -7.89
N ASP A 4 -13.99 16.20 -7.59
CA ASP A 4 -13.40 17.48 -8.02
C ASP A 4 -11.94 17.66 -7.66
N SER A 5 -11.50 17.05 -6.55
CA SER A 5 -10.10 17.11 -6.08
C SER A 5 -9.17 16.21 -6.89
N VAL A 6 -9.67 15.16 -7.51
CA VAL A 6 -8.88 14.18 -8.27
C VAL A 6 -9.00 14.34 -9.78
N GLU A 7 -10.11 14.87 -10.28
CA GLU A 7 -10.36 15.08 -11.71
C GLU A 7 -9.23 15.80 -12.46
N PRO A 8 -8.60 16.87 -11.92
CA PRO A 8 -7.53 17.56 -12.63
C PRO A 8 -6.33 16.68 -12.97
N TYR A 9 -6.06 15.64 -12.15
CA TYR A 9 -4.95 14.72 -12.38
C TYR A 9 -5.23 13.72 -13.53
N PHE A 10 -6.49 13.44 -13.82
CA PHE A 10 -6.89 12.53 -14.90
C PHE A 10 -6.75 13.12 -16.30
N ALA A 11 -6.50 14.42 -16.41
CA ALA A 11 -6.16 15.06 -17.70
C ALA A 11 -4.83 14.52 -18.28
N TRP A 12 -4.01 13.84 -17.49
CA TRP A 12 -2.73 13.31 -17.87
C TRP A 12 -2.76 11.78 -17.89
N PRO A 13 -2.96 11.12 -19.04
CA PRO A 13 -3.19 9.68 -19.12
C PRO A 13 -1.95 8.83 -18.72
N ASP A 14 -0.77 9.44 -18.70
CA ASP A 14 0.50 8.83 -18.28
C ASP A 14 0.81 9.02 -16.77
N ARG A 15 -0.14 9.56 -16.01
CA ARG A 15 0.00 9.79 -14.54
C ARG A 15 -1.03 8.98 -13.77
N GLY A 16 -0.64 8.57 -12.56
CA GLY A 16 -1.52 7.89 -11.61
C GLY A 16 -1.85 8.75 -10.40
N VAL A 17 -3.02 8.52 -9.80
CA VAL A 17 -3.45 9.14 -8.55
C VAL A 17 -3.49 8.07 -7.47
N ILE A 18 -2.74 8.27 -6.39
CA ILE A 18 -2.75 7.35 -5.25
C ILE A 18 -3.54 7.99 -4.11
N VAL A 19 -4.71 7.45 -3.81
CA VAL A 19 -5.63 7.97 -2.80
C VAL A 19 -5.37 7.32 -1.46
N LEU A 20 -5.32 8.12 -0.38
CA LEU A 20 -5.18 7.61 0.97
C LEU A 20 -6.45 6.87 1.40
N CYS A 21 -6.32 5.62 1.82
CA CYS A 21 -7.45 4.77 2.20
C CYS A 21 -7.32 4.29 3.66
N ARG A 22 -6.35 3.43 3.97
CA ARG A 22 -6.11 2.92 5.31
C ARG A 22 -4.65 3.09 5.71
N THR A 23 -4.41 3.85 6.74
CA THR A 23 -3.06 4.17 7.22
C THR A 23 -2.63 3.26 8.36
N SER A 24 -1.31 3.06 8.53
CA SER A 24 -0.73 2.18 9.55
C SER A 24 -0.55 2.83 10.93
N ASN A 25 -0.77 4.14 11.07
CA ASN A 25 -0.65 4.83 12.36
C ASN A 25 -1.88 4.58 13.27
N ALA A 26 -1.67 4.54 14.58
CA ALA A 26 -2.72 4.27 15.56
C ALA A 26 -3.93 5.22 15.43
N GLY A 27 -3.69 6.54 15.26
CA GLY A 27 -4.74 7.55 15.09
C GLY A 27 -5.53 7.44 13.78
N GLY A 28 -5.13 6.58 12.84
CA GLY A 28 -5.90 6.29 11.64
C GLY A 28 -7.29 5.74 11.96
N SER A 29 -7.43 5.05 13.07
CA SER A 29 -8.71 4.48 13.51
C SER A 29 -9.76 5.51 13.92
N ASP A 30 -9.35 6.72 14.31
CA ASP A 30 -10.26 7.79 14.75
C ASP A 30 -11.29 8.18 13.67
N LEU A 31 -10.87 8.14 12.41
CA LEU A 31 -11.73 8.46 11.26
C LEU A 31 -12.02 7.23 10.39
N GLN A 32 -11.02 6.40 10.14
CA GLN A 32 -11.12 5.34 9.13
C GLN A 32 -12.04 4.20 9.56
N PHE A 33 -12.30 4.05 10.86
CA PHE A 33 -13.26 3.07 11.43
C PHE A 33 -14.63 3.65 11.78
N LEU A 34 -14.90 4.92 11.47
CA LEU A 34 -16.25 5.44 11.60
C LEU A 34 -17.23 4.56 10.81
N ASP A 35 -18.30 4.14 11.48
CA ASP A 35 -19.36 3.37 10.84
C ASP A 35 -20.17 4.25 9.89
N VAL A 36 -20.24 3.82 8.65
CA VAL A 36 -21.06 4.45 7.62
C VAL A 36 -21.93 3.38 7.00
N GLY A 37 -23.16 3.25 7.51
CA GLY A 37 -24.12 2.29 7.00
C GLY A 37 -23.72 0.82 7.22
N GLY A 38 -23.11 0.51 8.37
CA GLY A 38 -22.68 -0.85 8.75
C GLY A 38 -21.29 -1.24 8.23
N GLN A 39 -20.52 -0.28 7.71
CA GLN A 39 -19.17 -0.52 7.19
C GLN A 39 -18.21 0.59 7.59
N PRO A 40 -16.92 0.30 7.83
CA PRO A 40 -15.93 1.32 8.17
C PRO A 40 -15.66 2.26 6.99
N LEU A 41 -15.41 3.52 7.29
CA LEU A 41 -15.19 4.57 6.31
C LEU A 41 -14.10 4.22 5.28
N TYR A 42 -13.00 3.54 5.67
CA TYR A 42 -11.95 3.17 4.72
C TYR A 42 -12.46 2.24 3.60
N GLN A 43 -13.44 1.37 3.87
CA GLN A 43 -14.05 0.52 2.84
C GLN A 43 -14.93 1.32 1.88
N HIS A 44 -15.62 2.36 2.38
CA HIS A 44 -16.34 3.30 1.51
C HIS A 44 -15.39 4.06 0.59
N VAL A 45 -14.24 4.52 1.12
CA VAL A 45 -13.20 5.16 0.30
C VAL A 45 -12.70 4.19 -0.77
N ALA A 46 -12.42 2.93 -0.42
CA ALA A 46 -11.98 1.92 -1.37
C ALA A 46 -12.99 1.71 -2.51
N ARG A 47 -14.28 1.56 -2.20
CA ARG A 47 -15.34 1.42 -3.21
C ARG A 47 -15.49 2.67 -4.06
N LEU A 48 -15.56 3.84 -3.44
CA LEU A 48 -15.69 5.11 -4.15
C LEU A 48 -14.60 5.30 -5.19
N VAL A 49 -13.36 5.02 -4.80
CA VAL A 49 -12.23 5.11 -5.73
C VAL A 49 -12.33 4.06 -6.84
N ALA A 50 -12.59 2.80 -6.50
CA ALA A 50 -12.64 1.71 -7.47
C ALA A 50 -13.78 1.88 -8.49
N GLU A 51 -14.97 2.25 -8.02
CA GLU A 51 -16.20 2.23 -8.83
C GLU A 51 -16.46 3.56 -9.55
N GLN A 52 -16.06 4.70 -8.94
CA GLN A 52 -16.42 6.01 -9.45
C GLN A 52 -15.25 6.83 -9.99
N TRP A 53 -14.07 6.77 -9.32
CA TRP A 53 -12.92 7.60 -9.70
C TRP A 53 -11.96 6.89 -10.66
N ASN A 54 -11.85 5.57 -10.59
CA ASN A 54 -10.92 4.78 -11.41
C ASN A 54 -11.46 4.46 -12.83
N ARG A 55 -12.20 5.34 -13.44
CA ARG A 55 -12.85 5.11 -14.75
C ARG A 55 -11.87 4.80 -15.89
N ASN A 56 -10.69 5.36 -15.83
CA ASN A 56 -9.62 5.22 -16.83
C ASN A 56 -8.41 4.41 -16.33
N GLY A 57 -8.54 3.72 -15.17
CA GLY A 57 -7.50 2.84 -14.66
C GLY A 57 -6.29 3.57 -14.05
N GLN A 58 -6.42 4.86 -13.70
CA GLN A 58 -5.32 5.68 -13.19
C GLN A 58 -5.23 5.74 -11.67
N CYS A 59 -6.16 5.10 -10.94
CA CYS A 59 -6.17 5.16 -9.48
C CYS A 59 -5.42 4.00 -8.83
N ALA A 60 -4.85 4.28 -7.66
CA ALA A 60 -4.32 3.34 -6.70
C ALA A 60 -4.72 3.78 -5.28
N LEU A 61 -4.57 2.90 -4.29
CA LEU A 61 -4.82 3.23 -2.88
C LEU A 61 -3.57 3.08 -2.03
N VAL A 62 -3.44 3.92 -0.99
CA VAL A 62 -2.52 3.65 0.13
C VAL A 62 -3.22 2.79 1.15
N VAL A 63 -2.65 1.61 1.44
CA VAL A 63 -3.13 0.70 2.50
C VAL A 63 -1.93 0.18 3.29
N GLY A 64 -1.88 0.50 4.59
CA GLY A 64 -0.74 0.16 5.44
C GLY A 64 -0.55 -1.35 5.66
N ALA A 65 0.69 -1.79 5.79
CA ALA A 65 1.08 -3.19 5.99
C ALA A 65 0.81 -3.74 7.40
N THR A 66 0.48 -2.88 8.38
CA THR A 66 0.38 -3.27 9.79
C THR A 66 -0.86 -4.11 10.10
N TYR A 67 -1.84 -4.08 9.21
CA TYR A 67 -3.13 -4.76 9.37
C TYR A 67 -3.46 -5.58 8.11
N PRO A 68 -2.90 -6.80 7.97
CA PRO A 68 -3.09 -7.65 6.79
C PRO A 68 -4.55 -7.99 6.49
N GLU A 69 -5.39 -8.13 7.52
CA GLU A 69 -6.82 -8.42 7.36
C GLU A 69 -7.55 -7.27 6.65
N GLU A 70 -7.26 -6.03 7.03
CA GLU A 70 -7.83 -4.84 6.40
C GLU A 70 -7.32 -4.67 4.96
N LEU A 71 -6.04 -5.00 4.73
CA LEU A 71 -5.46 -5.03 3.39
C LEU A 71 -6.17 -6.06 2.49
N ALA A 72 -6.46 -7.26 3.01
CA ALA A 72 -7.21 -8.28 2.29
C ALA A 72 -8.64 -7.83 1.96
N GLN A 73 -9.31 -7.15 2.90
CA GLN A 73 -10.65 -6.59 2.67
C GLN A 73 -10.63 -5.51 1.57
N VAL A 74 -9.64 -4.61 1.59
CA VAL A 74 -9.49 -3.62 0.53
C VAL A 74 -9.20 -4.32 -0.80
N ARG A 75 -8.31 -5.31 -0.85
CA ARG A 75 -8.02 -6.08 -2.06
C ARG A 75 -9.28 -6.74 -2.63
N ALA A 76 -10.12 -7.30 -1.78
CA ALA A 76 -11.40 -7.90 -2.21
C ALA A 76 -12.37 -6.87 -2.82
N ILE A 77 -12.33 -5.62 -2.34
CA ILE A 77 -13.18 -4.53 -2.86
C ILE A 77 -12.65 -4.02 -4.21
N VAL A 78 -11.33 -3.83 -4.34
CA VAL A 78 -10.75 -3.09 -5.47
C VAL A 78 -10.25 -4.00 -6.61
N GLY A 79 -10.35 -5.32 -6.47
CA GLY A 79 -9.86 -6.26 -7.48
C GLY A 79 -8.36 -6.08 -7.77
N ASP A 80 -7.98 -5.91 -9.01
CA ASP A 80 -6.58 -5.80 -9.45
C ASP A 80 -6.00 -4.37 -9.37
N MET A 81 -6.75 -3.40 -8.85
CA MET A 81 -6.26 -2.02 -8.73
C MET A 81 -4.96 -1.97 -7.90
N PRO A 82 -3.94 -1.18 -8.31
CA PRO A 82 -2.68 -1.12 -7.58
C PRO A 82 -2.83 -0.58 -6.15
N LEU A 83 -2.08 -1.14 -5.21
CA LEU A 83 -2.00 -0.70 -3.82
C LEU A 83 -0.57 -0.24 -3.49
N LEU A 84 -0.43 0.96 -2.93
CA LEU A 84 0.81 1.38 -2.26
C LEU A 84 0.74 0.93 -0.80
N VAL A 85 1.67 0.06 -0.41
CA VAL A 85 1.66 -0.61 0.90
C VAL A 85 2.90 -0.21 1.70
N PRO A 86 2.81 0.89 2.48
CA PRO A 86 3.88 1.29 3.39
C PRO A 86 3.81 0.52 4.71
N GLY A 87 4.94 0.43 5.42
CA GLY A 87 4.98 0.00 6.81
C GLY A 87 5.55 -1.39 7.07
N ILE A 88 6.10 -2.06 6.06
CA ILE A 88 6.90 -3.27 6.33
C ILE A 88 8.23 -2.92 7.02
N GLY A 89 8.74 -3.84 7.83
CA GLY A 89 10.00 -3.68 8.56
C GLY A 89 9.88 -2.70 9.72
N ALA A 90 10.33 -1.45 9.58
CA ALA A 90 10.42 -0.48 10.68
C ALA A 90 9.10 -0.16 11.42
N GLN A 91 7.95 -0.48 10.87
CA GLN A 91 6.63 -0.32 11.51
C GLN A 91 6.03 -1.64 11.98
N GLY A 92 6.77 -2.75 11.86
CA GLY A 92 6.35 -4.06 12.35
C GLY A 92 5.40 -4.83 11.42
N GLY A 93 5.19 -4.37 10.19
CA GLY A 93 4.41 -5.13 9.21
C GLY A 93 5.12 -6.42 8.83
N ASP A 94 4.41 -7.54 8.95
CA ASP A 94 4.87 -8.86 8.53
C ASP A 94 4.85 -8.96 7.00
N VAL A 95 5.99 -9.32 6.39
CA VAL A 95 6.14 -9.35 4.93
C VAL A 95 5.28 -10.44 4.30
N GLU A 96 5.28 -11.65 4.86
CA GLU A 96 4.49 -12.77 4.34
C GLU A 96 3.00 -12.47 4.39
N ALA A 97 2.50 -12.08 5.56
CA ALA A 97 1.09 -11.77 5.75
C ALA A 97 0.65 -10.61 4.84
N THR A 98 1.46 -9.56 4.73
CA THR A 98 1.20 -8.42 3.85
C THR A 98 1.12 -8.83 2.39
N VAL A 99 2.09 -9.61 1.90
CA VAL A 99 2.13 -10.03 0.49
C VAL A 99 0.97 -10.95 0.16
N ARG A 100 0.67 -11.92 1.03
CA ARG A 100 -0.47 -12.83 0.83
C ARG A 100 -1.81 -12.11 0.83
N ALA A 101 -1.98 -11.12 1.70
CA ALA A 101 -3.22 -10.34 1.81
C ALA A 101 -3.41 -9.36 0.65
N GLY A 102 -2.33 -8.74 0.17
CA GLY A 102 -2.42 -7.62 -0.78
C GLY A 102 -2.19 -7.97 -2.24
N ARG A 103 -1.66 -9.16 -2.56
CA ARG A 103 -1.38 -9.56 -3.95
C ARG A 103 -2.66 -9.83 -4.74
N THR A 104 -2.61 -9.61 -6.03
CA THR A 104 -3.62 -10.09 -6.98
C THR A 104 -3.47 -11.59 -7.22
N ALA A 105 -4.40 -12.22 -7.91
CA ALA A 105 -4.29 -13.63 -8.32
C ALA A 105 -3.02 -13.90 -9.16
N GLY A 106 -2.54 -12.90 -9.91
CA GLY A 106 -1.29 -12.97 -10.67
C GLY A 106 -0.01 -12.71 -9.85
N GLY A 107 -0.10 -12.55 -8.53
CA GLY A 107 1.05 -12.31 -7.66
C GLY A 107 1.65 -10.90 -7.78
N ALA A 108 0.88 -9.92 -8.23
CA ALA A 108 1.28 -8.53 -8.45
C ALA A 108 0.34 -7.54 -7.75
N GLY A 109 0.25 -6.30 -8.22
CA GLY A 109 -0.73 -5.30 -7.76
C GLY A 109 -0.33 -4.54 -6.50
N MET A 110 0.93 -4.64 -6.04
CA MET A 110 1.43 -3.91 -4.87
C MET A 110 2.71 -3.16 -5.17
N MET A 111 2.83 -1.96 -4.62
CA MET A 111 4.04 -1.16 -4.50
C MET A 111 4.40 -1.10 -3.01
N ILE A 112 5.31 -1.97 -2.56
CA ILE A 112 5.68 -2.06 -1.15
C ILE A 112 6.79 -1.05 -0.84
N SER A 113 6.59 -0.23 0.21
CA SER A 113 7.53 0.81 0.62
C SER A 113 8.12 0.52 2.00
N SER A 114 9.46 0.55 2.08
CA SER A 114 10.24 0.32 3.31
C SER A 114 11.34 1.37 3.47
N SER A 115 10.96 2.64 3.64
CA SER A 115 11.90 3.76 3.60
C SER A 115 12.94 3.71 4.72
N ARG A 116 12.52 3.69 6.00
CA ARG A 116 13.45 3.78 7.13
C ARG A 116 14.40 2.59 7.24
N ALA A 117 13.89 1.37 7.04
CA ALA A 117 14.72 0.17 7.11
C ALA A 117 15.81 0.16 6.03
N ILE A 118 15.53 0.71 4.85
CA ILE A 118 16.49 0.78 3.73
C ILE A 118 17.45 1.98 3.91
N LEU A 119 16.91 3.18 4.13
CA LEU A 119 17.73 4.40 4.17
C LEU A 119 18.65 4.48 5.39
N TYR A 120 18.25 3.89 6.51
CA TYR A 120 19.02 3.87 7.76
C TYR A 120 19.57 2.47 8.07
N ALA A 121 19.77 1.65 7.04
CA ALA A 121 20.39 0.34 7.21
C ALA A 121 21.77 0.48 7.83
N ALA A 122 22.03 -0.24 8.92
CA ALA A 122 23.35 -0.24 9.56
C ALA A 122 24.40 -0.88 8.62
N PRO A 123 25.52 -0.17 8.31
CA PRO A 123 26.60 -0.75 7.53
C PRO A 123 27.24 -1.94 8.25
N GLY A 124 27.58 -2.98 7.49
CA GLY A 124 28.43 -4.07 7.94
C GLY A 124 29.92 -3.69 7.87
N GLU A 125 30.79 -4.63 8.21
CA GLU A 125 32.25 -4.43 8.14
C GLU A 125 32.69 -4.13 6.70
N GLY A 126 33.33 -2.98 6.49
CA GLY A 126 33.80 -2.52 5.18
C GLY A 126 32.68 -2.04 4.24
N GLU A 127 31.46 -1.94 4.70
CA GLU A 127 30.30 -1.50 3.93
C GLU A 127 30.06 0.00 4.13
N ASP A 128 29.83 0.77 3.05
CA ASP A 128 29.35 2.14 3.17
C ASP A 128 27.80 2.18 3.28
N PHE A 129 27.23 3.36 3.53
CA PHE A 129 25.79 3.52 3.70
C PHE A 129 24.99 3.13 2.44
N ALA A 130 25.55 3.34 1.25
CA ALA A 130 24.88 3.04 -0.01
C ALA A 130 24.85 1.52 -0.27
N ALA A 131 25.94 0.82 0.09
CA ALA A 131 26.01 -0.63 0.02
C ALA A 131 25.06 -1.28 1.02
N ALA A 132 24.99 -0.77 2.26
CA ALA A 132 24.04 -1.24 3.29
C ALA A 132 22.59 -1.06 2.83
N ALA A 133 22.21 0.11 2.33
CA ALA A 133 20.88 0.37 1.80
C ALA A 133 20.54 -0.56 0.63
N ARG A 134 21.49 -0.79 -0.29
CA ARG A 134 21.33 -1.72 -1.42
C ARG A 134 21.12 -3.15 -0.94
N ARG A 135 21.87 -3.61 0.05
CA ARG A 135 21.73 -4.95 0.62
C ARG A 135 20.34 -5.14 1.21
N VAL A 136 19.88 -4.24 2.09
CA VAL A 136 18.56 -4.34 2.72
C VAL A 136 17.43 -4.24 1.70
N ALA A 137 17.56 -3.39 0.68
CA ALA A 137 16.57 -3.31 -0.39
C ALA A 137 16.46 -4.64 -1.19
N ARG A 138 17.59 -5.31 -1.45
CA ARG A 138 17.62 -6.62 -2.11
C ARG A 138 17.00 -7.70 -1.24
N GLU A 139 17.38 -7.78 0.03
CA GLU A 139 16.84 -8.72 1.00
C GLU A 139 15.31 -8.60 1.11
N THR A 140 14.82 -7.36 1.25
CA THR A 140 13.38 -7.07 1.30
C THR A 140 12.67 -7.48 0.01
N ARG A 141 13.23 -7.16 -1.15
CA ARG A 141 12.68 -7.58 -2.45
C ARG A 141 12.62 -9.10 -2.57
N ASP A 142 13.68 -9.78 -2.19
CA ASP A 142 13.79 -11.23 -2.32
C ASP A 142 12.84 -11.94 -1.35
N GLU A 143 12.65 -11.40 -0.17
CA GLU A 143 11.64 -11.86 0.80
C GLU A 143 10.21 -11.69 0.25
N ILE A 144 9.85 -10.51 -0.26
CA ILE A 144 8.56 -10.25 -0.92
C ILE A 144 8.32 -11.27 -2.05
N ASN A 145 9.32 -11.53 -2.87
CA ASN A 145 9.21 -12.42 -4.01
C ASN A 145 8.97 -13.89 -3.65
N ARG A 146 9.31 -14.33 -2.43
CA ARG A 146 9.00 -15.70 -1.95
C ARG A 146 7.49 -15.93 -1.81
N TYR A 147 6.73 -14.90 -1.47
CA TYR A 147 5.31 -15.00 -1.13
C TYR A 147 4.37 -14.54 -2.26
N ARG A 148 4.91 -14.06 -3.37
CA ARG A 148 4.13 -13.61 -4.53
C ARG A 148 3.46 -14.74 -5.33
N ARG A 149 3.99 -15.95 -5.24
CA ARG A 149 3.55 -17.12 -6.00
C ARG A 149 2.49 -17.93 -5.29
#